data_98f40810b87e797f584cf54ac387a4e2
#
_entry.id   98f40810b87e797f584cf54ac387a4e2
#
_cell.length_a   1.000
_cell.length_b   1.000
_cell.length_c   1.000
_cell.angle_alpha   90.00
_cell.angle_beta   90.00
_cell.angle_gamma   90.00
#
_symmetry.space_group_name_H-M   'P 1'
#
loop_
_entity.id
_entity.type
_entity.pdbx_description
1 polymer ?
#
loop_
_entity_poly.entity_id
_entity_poly.type
_entity_poly.pdbx_seq_one_letter_code
_entity_poly.pdbx_strand_id
1 'polypeptide(L)'
;MVSIQNLEFELQDLLKKKKYSEIIFEITTKTKEEERNAGLFVLLGISRISSNKKNKSQIELALSDFKKGYLKEKTSENGFNALINFILASAILSDFENTNVDFNEIKDFYQKTPKNFQNKRAINIAMTTIYSRLSDHEEMLFHLKKIIESGDFISNDLCNYGYWRCFDKNWSQKDFFDYGKFVDKNLIEYPQDKISKLSNKKNKKINLGILSADLKSGHSITFFLKTILSNYNKDEIEVYLISNQIDIDSISSEIKNLVHKNIDISGLNDLNAFNKIRELNLDIIIDVMGYTSRNRIGLFKNRIAKKQAIWMGYCNTTGLKNMDYIISDPNLIYKDEKNLYTEEVLYLPEIWNTHCGFDFERKEVSPPLIKNNFITFGSFNNPAKINKNVINCWAEILKKIKNSRLILKCSNDKKKLDRIEGLMRKKGVLDSVIFHKRFEDKIDHLNLYKEVDIALDTFPYNGVTTSFEAIWMGVPVLTMAGYNFNSRCGESINKNLGMDQMIARDESD
;
A
#
# COMPACT_ATOMS: atom_id res chain seq x y z
N MET A 1 -41.33 8.72 29.20
CA MET A 1 -40.55 8.35 28.04
C MET A 1 -39.33 9.27 27.97
N VAL A 2 -38.12 8.71 28.01
CA VAL A 2 -36.89 9.49 27.77
C VAL A 2 -36.95 10.00 26.32
N SER A 3 -36.68 11.30 26.10
CA SER A 3 -36.67 11.79 24.73
C SER A 3 -35.53 11.10 23.96
N ILE A 4 -35.74 10.82 22.68
CA ILE A 4 -34.74 10.17 21.80
C ILE A 4 -33.41 10.95 21.85
N GLN A 5 -33.46 12.28 21.91
CA GLN A 5 -32.28 13.13 22.01
C GLN A 5 -31.51 12.92 23.32
N ASN A 6 -32.21 12.78 24.44
CA ASN A 6 -31.56 12.50 25.74
C ASN A 6 -30.92 11.13 25.74
N LEU A 7 -31.59 10.11 25.18
CA LEU A 7 -31.05 8.78 25.05
C LEU A 7 -29.78 8.79 24.19
N GLU A 8 -29.80 9.47 23.04
CA GLU A 8 -28.64 9.57 22.13
C GLU A 8 -27.44 10.19 22.85
N PHE A 9 -27.67 11.24 23.65
CA PHE A 9 -26.62 11.89 24.43
C PHE A 9 -26.01 10.96 25.50
N GLU A 10 -26.82 10.22 26.24
CA GLU A 10 -26.38 9.24 27.23
C GLU A 10 -25.54 8.12 26.59
N LEU A 11 -25.97 7.63 25.42
CA LEU A 11 -25.29 6.55 24.70
C LEU A 11 -23.93 6.97 24.14
N GLN A 12 -23.72 8.26 23.84
CA GLN A 12 -22.40 8.74 23.42
C GLN A 12 -21.34 8.63 24.53
N ASP A 13 -21.74 8.77 25.81
CA ASP A 13 -20.82 8.54 26.94
C ASP A 13 -20.45 7.04 27.07
N LEU A 14 -21.41 6.16 26.86
CA LEU A 14 -21.15 4.71 26.81
C LEU A 14 -20.23 4.33 25.63
N LEU A 15 -20.39 5.00 24.50
CA LEU A 15 -19.51 4.79 23.33
C LEU A 15 -18.05 5.18 23.63
N LYS A 16 -17.84 6.32 24.29
CA LYS A 16 -16.50 6.75 24.75
C LYS A 16 -15.88 5.73 25.73
N LYS A 17 -16.71 5.13 26.57
CA LYS A 17 -16.31 4.07 27.52
C LYS A 17 -16.20 2.67 26.88
N LYS A 18 -16.44 2.56 25.57
CA LYS A 18 -16.42 1.30 24.78
C LYS A 18 -17.38 0.22 25.28
N LYS A 19 -18.51 0.62 25.88
CA LYS A 19 -19.54 -0.27 26.43
C LYS A 19 -20.57 -0.66 25.35
N TYR A 20 -20.10 -1.31 24.29
CA TYR A 20 -20.88 -1.58 23.07
C TYR A 20 -22.11 -2.46 23.31
N SER A 21 -22.01 -3.49 24.15
CA SER A 21 -23.15 -4.37 24.47
C SER A 21 -24.25 -3.64 25.23
N GLU A 22 -23.88 -2.70 26.12
CA GLU A 22 -24.84 -1.87 26.84
C GLU A 22 -25.59 -0.95 25.86
N ILE A 23 -24.88 -0.33 24.90
CA ILE A 23 -25.49 0.52 23.87
C ILE A 23 -26.52 -0.27 23.04
N ILE A 24 -26.14 -1.48 22.58
CA ILE A 24 -27.05 -2.33 21.80
C ILE A 24 -28.29 -2.65 22.62
N PHE A 25 -28.12 -3.06 23.88
CA PHE A 25 -29.22 -3.39 24.78
C PHE A 25 -30.14 -2.18 25.00
N GLU A 26 -29.60 -1.03 25.37
CA GLU A 26 -30.35 0.20 25.63
C GLU A 26 -31.21 0.62 24.44
N ILE A 27 -30.62 0.66 23.21
CA ILE A 27 -31.35 1.04 22.02
C ILE A 27 -32.45 0.03 21.70
N THR A 28 -32.14 -1.28 21.75
CA THR A 28 -33.07 -2.32 21.31
C THR A 28 -34.23 -2.53 22.30
N THR A 29 -34.05 -2.24 23.58
CA THR A 29 -35.08 -2.39 24.60
C THR A 29 -35.90 -1.14 24.86
N LYS A 30 -35.30 0.05 24.73
CA LYS A 30 -35.96 1.32 25.03
C LYS A 30 -36.63 2.00 23.84
N THR A 31 -36.32 1.54 22.58
CA THR A 31 -36.90 2.16 21.38
C THR A 31 -37.40 1.12 20.39
N LYS A 32 -38.57 1.40 19.78
CA LYS A 32 -38.98 0.66 18.58
C LYS A 32 -38.21 1.13 17.37
N GLU A 33 -38.10 0.29 16.36
CA GLU A 33 -37.30 0.60 15.15
C GLU A 33 -37.80 1.87 14.43
N GLU A 34 -39.10 2.02 14.31
CA GLU A 34 -39.75 3.16 13.66
C GLU A 34 -39.50 4.49 14.38
N GLU A 35 -39.23 4.47 15.68
CA GLU A 35 -38.96 5.65 16.52
C GLU A 35 -37.49 6.12 16.40
N ARG A 36 -36.57 5.25 15.99
CA ARG A 36 -35.14 5.57 15.92
C ARG A 36 -34.84 6.61 14.86
N ASN A 37 -34.07 7.63 15.21
CA ASN A 37 -33.49 8.57 14.28
C ASN A 37 -32.19 8.04 13.64
N ALA A 38 -31.61 8.78 12.70
CA ALA A 38 -30.34 8.38 12.06
C ALA A 38 -29.18 8.23 13.05
N GLY A 39 -29.13 9.07 14.09
CA GLY A 39 -28.08 9.01 15.13
C GLY A 39 -28.12 7.70 15.93
N LEU A 40 -29.30 7.25 16.34
CA LEU A 40 -29.45 5.96 17.05
C LEU A 40 -29.08 4.76 16.15
N PHE A 41 -29.43 4.80 14.85
CA PHE A 41 -29.01 3.77 13.92
C PHE A 41 -27.49 3.76 13.74
N VAL A 42 -26.82 4.92 13.69
CA VAL A 42 -25.36 5.02 13.62
C VAL A 42 -24.72 4.42 14.88
N LEU A 43 -25.18 4.78 16.07
CA LEU A 43 -24.68 4.25 17.33
C LEU A 43 -24.84 2.71 17.43
N LEU A 44 -25.99 2.20 17.00
CA LEU A 44 -26.27 0.77 16.98
C LEU A 44 -25.32 0.02 16.04
N GLY A 45 -25.18 0.48 14.80
CA GLY A 45 -24.29 -0.13 13.82
C GLY A 45 -22.82 -0.10 14.24
N ILE A 46 -22.32 1.04 14.73
CA ILE A 46 -20.95 1.15 15.25
C ILE A 46 -20.73 0.18 16.42
N SER A 47 -21.69 0.06 17.33
CA SER A 47 -21.58 -0.82 18.50
C SER A 47 -21.56 -2.31 18.08
N ARG A 48 -22.36 -2.71 17.09
CA ARG A 48 -22.33 -4.08 16.54
C ARG A 48 -20.95 -4.43 15.94
N ILE A 49 -20.40 -3.57 15.11
CA ILE A 49 -19.08 -3.82 14.49
C ILE A 49 -17.98 -3.81 15.56
N SER A 50 -18.06 -2.88 16.52
CA SER A 50 -17.01 -2.71 17.54
C SER A 50 -17.02 -3.81 18.59
N SER A 51 -18.17 -4.44 18.86
CA SER A 51 -18.28 -5.57 19.78
C SER A 51 -17.58 -6.82 19.24
N ASN A 52 -17.64 -7.06 17.93
CA ASN A 52 -16.94 -8.19 17.27
C ASN A 52 -16.71 -7.95 15.78
N LYS A 53 -15.55 -7.36 15.45
CA LYS A 53 -15.16 -7.03 14.07
C LYS A 53 -14.99 -8.25 13.13
N LYS A 54 -14.88 -9.44 13.66
CA LYS A 54 -14.74 -10.68 12.89
C LYS A 54 -16.05 -11.44 12.70
N ASN A 55 -17.15 -10.93 13.23
CA ASN A 55 -18.45 -11.57 13.14
C ASN A 55 -19.24 -11.02 11.94
N LYS A 56 -19.32 -11.80 10.86
CA LYS A 56 -20.03 -11.46 9.62
C LYS A 56 -21.47 -11.02 9.88
N SER A 57 -22.24 -11.76 10.70
CA SER A 57 -23.63 -11.44 11.00
C SER A 57 -23.80 -10.09 11.69
N GLN A 58 -22.89 -9.72 12.60
CA GLN A 58 -22.93 -8.39 13.25
C GLN A 58 -22.64 -7.27 12.26
N ILE A 59 -21.76 -7.49 11.27
CA ILE A 59 -21.48 -6.51 10.21
C ILE A 59 -22.70 -6.38 9.27
N GLU A 60 -23.37 -7.47 8.93
CA GLU A 60 -24.60 -7.44 8.11
C GLU A 60 -25.73 -6.70 8.82
N LEU A 61 -25.91 -6.92 10.13
CA LEU A 61 -26.87 -6.16 10.93
C LEU A 61 -26.51 -4.66 11.00
N ALA A 62 -25.24 -4.34 11.19
CA ALA A 62 -24.77 -2.96 11.19
C ALA A 62 -25.01 -2.27 9.85
N LEU A 63 -24.78 -2.96 8.73
CA LEU A 63 -25.11 -2.45 7.40
C LEU A 63 -26.59 -2.11 7.26
N SER A 64 -27.47 -2.99 7.74
CA SER A 64 -28.91 -2.73 7.75
C SER A 64 -29.24 -1.47 8.57
N ASP A 65 -28.65 -1.34 9.77
CA ASP A 65 -28.86 -0.18 10.64
C ASP A 65 -28.39 1.12 9.96
N PHE A 66 -27.18 1.15 9.40
CA PHE A 66 -26.66 2.32 8.70
C PHE A 66 -27.50 2.71 7.49
N LYS A 67 -27.92 1.73 6.69
CA LYS A 67 -28.80 1.96 5.55
C LYS A 67 -30.12 2.58 5.98
N LYS A 68 -30.77 2.06 7.03
CA LYS A 68 -32.00 2.63 7.61
C LYS A 68 -31.79 4.04 8.09
N GLY A 69 -30.69 4.33 8.79
CA GLY A 69 -30.34 5.67 9.23
C GLY A 69 -30.20 6.67 8.07
N TYR A 70 -29.48 6.29 7.01
CA TYR A 70 -29.36 7.11 5.81
C TYR A 70 -30.69 7.36 5.11
N LEU A 71 -31.47 6.31 4.89
CA LEU A 71 -32.76 6.44 4.18
C LEU A 71 -33.77 7.30 4.94
N LYS A 72 -33.70 7.32 6.27
CA LYS A 72 -34.60 8.11 7.12
C LYS A 72 -34.28 9.62 7.10
N GLU A 73 -32.99 9.98 6.98
CA GLU A 73 -32.55 11.37 7.09
C GLU A 73 -31.47 11.73 6.07
N LYS A 74 -31.74 11.54 4.77
CA LYS A 74 -30.77 11.66 3.66
C LYS A 74 -30.02 13.00 3.59
N THR A 75 -30.56 14.08 4.16
CA THR A 75 -30.00 15.44 4.07
C THR A 75 -29.46 15.95 5.42
N SER A 76 -29.62 15.19 6.50
CA SER A 76 -29.09 15.55 7.82
C SER A 76 -27.63 15.11 7.97
N GLU A 77 -26.91 15.70 8.93
CA GLU A 77 -25.56 15.30 9.30
C GLU A 77 -25.51 13.84 9.81
N ASN A 78 -26.53 13.41 10.57
CA ASN A 78 -26.62 12.03 11.06
C ASN A 78 -26.88 11.04 9.93
N GLY A 79 -27.73 11.40 8.95
CA GLY A 79 -27.94 10.58 7.75
C GLY A 79 -26.66 10.47 6.90
N PHE A 80 -25.90 11.56 6.78
CA PHE A 80 -24.61 11.55 6.11
C PHE A 80 -23.59 10.65 6.82
N ASN A 81 -23.52 10.72 8.16
CA ASN A 81 -22.69 9.82 8.97
C ASN A 81 -23.11 8.35 8.82
N ALA A 82 -24.42 8.09 8.72
CA ALA A 82 -24.93 6.75 8.43
C ALA A 82 -24.47 6.25 7.06
N LEU A 83 -24.49 7.08 6.02
CA LEU A 83 -23.98 6.71 4.70
C LEU A 83 -22.48 6.38 4.72
N ILE A 84 -21.66 7.21 5.37
CA ILE A 84 -20.23 6.96 5.49
C ILE A 84 -19.97 5.59 6.14
N ASN A 85 -20.65 5.31 7.27
CA ASN A 85 -20.50 4.05 7.98
C ASN A 85 -21.05 2.86 7.19
N PHE A 86 -22.11 3.05 6.39
CA PHE A 86 -22.61 2.05 5.46
C PHE A 86 -21.54 1.66 4.42
N ILE A 87 -20.88 2.64 3.82
CA ILE A 87 -19.81 2.42 2.84
C ILE A 87 -18.62 1.70 3.48
N LEU A 88 -18.18 2.15 4.66
CA LEU A 88 -17.05 1.52 5.37
C LEU A 88 -17.37 0.10 5.84
N ALA A 89 -18.56 -0.13 6.36
CA ALA A 89 -19.01 -1.47 6.77
C ALA A 89 -19.15 -2.41 5.56
N SER A 90 -19.58 -1.88 4.41
CA SER A 90 -19.61 -2.62 3.13
C SER A 90 -18.20 -3.05 2.70
N ALA A 91 -17.21 -2.18 2.90
CA ALA A 91 -15.80 -2.52 2.65
C ALA A 91 -15.32 -3.65 3.57
N ILE A 92 -15.66 -3.61 4.86
CA ILE A 92 -15.31 -4.68 5.82
C ILE A 92 -16.02 -5.99 5.45
N LEU A 93 -17.31 -5.94 5.13
CA LEU A 93 -18.06 -7.12 4.73
C LEU A 93 -17.49 -7.76 3.47
N SER A 94 -16.95 -6.96 2.57
CA SER A 94 -16.34 -7.45 1.34
C SER A 94 -15.11 -8.33 1.53
N ASP A 95 -14.50 -8.31 2.71
CA ASP A 95 -13.35 -9.16 3.07
C ASP A 95 -13.79 -10.60 3.45
N PHE A 96 -15.09 -10.85 3.64
CA PHE A 96 -15.60 -12.17 3.98
C PHE A 96 -16.00 -12.96 2.72
N GLU A 97 -15.74 -14.25 2.73
CA GLU A 97 -16.17 -15.16 1.66
C GLU A 97 -17.69 -15.22 1.56
N ASN A 98 -18.19 -15.45 0.35
CA ASN A 98 -19.63 -15.59 0.06
C ASN A 98 -20.48 -14.39 0.53
N THR A 99 -19.96 -13.18 0.38
CA THR A 99 -20.73 -11.95 0.62
C THR A 99 -21.07 -11.25 -0.70
N ASN A 100 -22.30 -10.75 -0.77
CA ASN A 100 -22.74 -9.93 -1.89
C ASN A 100 -22.93 -8.49 -1.41
N VAL A 101 -21.95 -7.62 -1.65
CA VAL A 101 -22.07 -6.19 -1.42
C VAL A 101 -22.52 -5.53 -2.72
N ASP A 102 -23.63 -4.82 -2.69
CA ASP A 102 -24.11 -4.07 -3.86
C ASP A 102 -23.37 -2.72 -3.98
N PHE A 103 -22.32 -2.73 -4.79
CA PHE A 103 -21.55 -1.52 -5.06
C PHE A 103 -22.30 -0.50 -5.93
N ASN A 104 -23.28 -0.94 -6.72
CA ASN A 104 -24.11 -0.01 -7.49
C ASN A 104 -25.03 0.79 -6.56
N GLU A 105 -25.56 0.16 -5.52
CA GLU A 105 -26.31 0.86 -4.48
C GLU A 105 -25.47 1.92 -3.77
N ILE A 106 -24.22 1.58 -3.40
CA ILE A 106 -23.29 2.54 -2.79
C ILE A 106 -23.06 3.75 -3.71
N LYS A 107 -22.80 3.49 -4.99
CA LYS A 107 -22.59 4.52 -6.00
C LYS A 107 -23.83 5.41 -6.18
N ASP A 108 -25.00 4.80 -6.24
CA ASP A 108 -26.30 5.51 -6.34
C ASP A 108 -26.53 6.41 -5.12
N PHE A 109 -26.30 5.89 -3.92
CA PHE A 109 -26.43 6.70 -2.69
C PHE A 109 -25.46 7.87 -2.67
N TYR A 110 -24.18 7.64 -3.04
CA TYR A 110 -23.21 8.72 -3.16
C TYR A 110 -23.63 9.78 -4.17
N GLN A 111 -24.11 9.38 -5.35
CA GLN A 111 -24.55 10.32 -6.40
C GLN A 111 -25.75 11.16 -5.97
N LYS A 112 -26.67 10.60 -5.17
CA LYS A 112 -27.86 11.27 -4.64
C LYS A 112 -27.57 12.16 -3.41
N THR A 113 -26.37 12.05 -2.84
CA THR A 113 -25.97 12.88 -1.69
C THR A 113 -25.76 14.34 -2.13
N PRO A 114 -26.20 15.33 -1.34
CA PRO A 114 -25.97 16.73 -1.64
C PRO A 114 -24.48 17.07 -1.84
N LYS A 115 -24.16 17.98 -2.78
CA LYS A 115 -22.76 18.26 -3.16
C LYS A 115 -21.89 18.78 -2.00
N ASN A 116 -22.46 19.52 -1.05
CA ASN A 116 -21.76 19.98 0.14
C ASN A 116 -21.24 18.78 0.99
N PHE A 117 -21.98 17.67 1.04
CA PHE A 117 -21.53 16.44 1.67
C PHE A 117 -20.58 15.63 0.79
N GLN A 118 -20.83 15.57 -0.54
CA GLN A 118 -19.91 14.87 -1.48
C GLN A 118 -18.49 15.45 -1.47
N ASN A 119 -18.34 16.72 -1.09
CA ASN A 119 -17.03 17.37 -1.01
C ASN A 119 -16.32 17.17 0.34
N LYS A 120 -17.00 16.65 1.37
CA LYS A 120 -16.37 16.37 2.66
C LYS A 120 -15.31 15.25 2.55
N ARG A 121 -14.22 15.42 3.26
CA ARG A 121 -13.12 14.44 3.33
C ARG A 121 -13.62 13.03 3.72
N ALA A 122 -14.49 12.94 4.74
CA ALA A 122 -14.93 11.68 5.30
C ALA A 122 -15.59 10.73 4.26
N ILE A 123 -16.50 11.25 3.41
CA ILE A 123 -17.14 10.41 2.38
C ILE A 123 -16.17 10.04 1.27
N ASN A 124 -15.23 10.92 0.90
CA ASN A 124 -14.25 10.64 -0.12
C ASN A 124 -13.24 9.58 0.37
N ILE A 125 -12.87 9.56 1.66
CA ILE A 125 -12.10 8.46 2.27
C ILE A 125 -12.90 7.15 2.21
N ALA A 126 -14.18 7.16 2.54
CA ALA A 126 -15.02 5.96 2.46
C ALA A 126 -15.11 5.42 1.02
N MET A 127 -15.33 6.29 0.04
CA MET A 127 -15.35 5.92 -1.38
C MET A 127 -13.99 5.41 -1.87
N THR A 128 -12.89 6.05 -1.47
CA THR A 128 -11.52 5.57 -1.74
C THR A 128 -11.32 4.15 -1.21
N THR A 129 -11.83 3.85 -0.01
CA THR A 129 -11.72 2.53 0.60
C THR A 129 -12.47 1.48 -0.22
N ILE A 130 -13.70 1.78 -0.67
CA ILE A 130 -14.48 0.87 -1.52
C ILE A 130 -13.79 0.63 -2.87
N TYR A 131 -13.35 1.69 -3.57
CA TYR A 131 -12.71 1.54 -4.88
C TYR A 131 -11.34 0.84 -4.78
N SER A 132 -10.64 0.99 -3.67
CA SER A 132 -9.44 0.19 -3.37
C SER A 132 -9.75 -1.31 -3.29
N ARG A 133 -10.89 -1.70 -2.67
CA ARG A 133 -11.36 -3.10 -2.64
C ARG A 133 -11.71 -3.64 -4.02
N LEU A 134 -12.27 -2.78 -4.87
CA LEU A 134 -12.60 -3.13 -6.25
C LEU A 134 -11.38 -3.09 -7.19
N SER A 135 -10.23 -2.62 -6.72
CA SER A 135 -9.05 -2.29 -7.56
C SER A 135 -9.39 -1.35 -8.71
N ASP A 136 -10.35 -0.45 -8.49
CA ASP A 136 -10.69 0.62 -9.43
C ASP A 136 -9.88 1.87 -9.10
N HIS A 137 -8.67 1.94 -9.67
CA HIS A 137 -7.73 3.01 -9.39
C HIS A 137 -8.16 4.36 -9.94
N GLU A 138 -8.91 4.41 -11.02
CA GLU A 138 -9.38 5.66 -11.62
C GLU A 138 -10.36 6.37 -10.66
N GLU A 139 -11.36 5.65 -10.18
CA GLU A 139 -12.34 6.18 -9.22
C GLU A 139 -11.70 6.44 -7.85
N MET A 140 -10.80 5.58 -7.41
CA MET A 140 -10.05 5.78 -6.16
C MET A 140 -9.24 7.09 -6.21
N LEU A 141 -8.49 7.33 -7.28
CA LEU A 141 -7.70 8.55 -7.49
C LEU A 141 -8.59 9.79 -7.64
N PHE A 142 -9.77 9.65 -8.25
CA PHE A 142 -10.75 10.74 -8.32
C PHE A 142 -11.18 11.20 -6.92
N HIS A 143 -11.49 10.28 -6.02
CA HIS A 143 -11.88 10.63 -4.65
C HIS A 143 -10.71 11.17 -3.81
N LEU A 144 -9.52 10.61 -3.96
CA LEU A 144 -8.31 11.16 -3.33
C LEU A 144 -8.01 12.58 -3.82
N LYS A 145 -8.15 12.84 -5.11
CA LYS A 145 -7.98 14.17 -5.69
C LYS A 145 -8.96 15.18 -5.09
N LYS A 146 -10.23 14.82 -4.90
CA LYS A 146 -11.22 15.67 -4.23
C LYS A 146 -10.80 16.04 -2.81
N ILE A 147 -10.20 15.12 -2.05
CA ILE A 147 -9.68 15.41 -0.71
C ILE A 147 -8.58 16.46 -0.80
N ILE A 148 -7.63 16.30 -1.73
CA ILE A 148 -6.53 17.25 -1.89
C ILE A 148 -7.02 18.62 -2.31
N GLU A 149 -7.93 18.69 -3.29
CA GLU A 149 -8.51 19.95 -3.81
C GLU A 149 -9.39 20.68 -2.80
N SER A 150 -10.01 19.97 -1.85
CA SER A 150 -10.82 20.59 -0.80
C SER A 150 -9.99 21.35 0.24
N GLY A 151 -8.68 21.06 0.37
CA GLY A 151 -7.82 21.60 1.42
C GLY A 151 -8.03 20.94 2.79
N ASP A 152 -9.05 20.08 2.96
CA ASP A 152 -9.32 19.30 4.18
C ASP A 152 -8.63 17.92 4.08
N PHE A 153 -7.34 17.90 4.32
CA PHE A 153 -6.53 16.69 4.24
C PHE A 153 -5.55 16.58 5.42
N ILE A 154 -5.11 15.37 5.69
CA ILE A 154 -4.02 15.07 6.62
C ILE A 154 -2.82 14.50 5.85
N SER A 155 -1.66 14.44 6.50
CA SER A 155 -0.41 13.92 5.90
C SER A 155 -0.58 12.57 5.20
N ASN A 156 -1.38 11.67 5.78
CA ASN A 156 -1.64 10.36 5.18
C ASN A 156 -2.43 10.43 3.86
N ASP A 157 -3.32 11.40 3.70
CA ASP A 157 -4.08 11.58 2.44
C ASP A 157 -3.15 12.06 1.33
N LEU A 158 -2.23 12.98 1.65
CA LEU A 158 -1.19 13.43 0.73
C LEU A 158 -0.33 12.24 0.26
N CYS A 159 0.16 11.44 1.20
CA CYS A 159 0.97 10.27 0.87
C CYS A 159 0.22 9.24 0.04
N ASN A 160 -1.03 8.94 0.40
CA ASN A 160 -1.86 8.00 -0.36
C ASN A 160 -2.07 8.46 -1.80
N TYR A 161 -2.37 9.74 -2.02
CA TYR A 161 -2.54 10.25 -3.37
C TYR A 161 -1.26 10.12 -4.20
N GLY A 162 -0.11 10.55 -3.67
CA GLY A 162 1.19 10.42 -4.34
C GLY A 162 1.58 8.96 -4.60
N TYR A 163 1.35 8.06 -3.64
CA TYR A 163 1.65 6.63 -3.81
C TYR A 163 0.81 5.99 -4.93
N TRP A 164 -0.50 6.23 -4.95
CA TRP A 164 -1.36 5.64 -5.97
C TRP A 164 -1.14 6.23 -7.36
N ARG A 165 -0.53 7.41 -7.48
CA ARG A 165 -0.07 7.95 -8.77
C ARG A 165 1.06 7.15 -9.39
N CYS A 166 1.81 6.38 -8.63
CA CYS A 166 2.79 5.44 -9.19
C CYS A 166 2.16 4.37 -10.12
N PHE A 167 0.84 4.16 -10.04
CA PHE A 167 0.08 3.24 -10.90
C PHE A 167 -0.50 3.93 -12.14
N ASP A 168 -0.36 5.25 -12.27
CA ASP A 168 -0.95 6.08 -13.31
C ASP A 168 0.11 6.44 -14.36
N LYS A 169 -0.01 5.88 -15.57
CA LYS A 169 0.93 6.15 -16.67
C LYS A 169 0.91 7.60 -17.17
N ASN A 170 -0.11 8.37 -16.81
CA ASN A 170 -0.23 9.76 -17.23
C ASN A 170 0.51 10.74 -16.31
N TRP A 171 1.11 10.26 -15.20
CA TRP A 171 1.95 11.06 -14.34
C TRP A 171 3.41 10.95 -14.73
N SER A 172 3.98 12.09 -15.19
CA SER A 172 5.40 12.22 -15.51
C SER A 172 6.25 12.34 -14.23
N GLN A 173 7.58 12.20 -14.35
CA GLN A 173 8.48 12.46 -13.23
C GLN A 173 8.38 13.91 -12.75
N LYS A 174 8.09 14.87 -13.64
CA LYS A 174 7.84 16.26 -13.28
C LYS A 174 6.61 16.43 -12.38
N ASP A 175 5.54 15.66 -12.62
CA ASP A 175 4.35 15.71 -11.78
C ASP A 175 4.65 15.18 -10.38
N PHE A 176 5.44 14.11 -10.25
CA PHE A 176 5.90 13.61 -8.95
C PHE A 176 6.76 14.65 -8.21
N PHE A 177 7.68 15.29 -8.90
CA PHE A 177 8.52 16.35 -8.33
C PHE A 177 7.69 17.53 -7.81
N ASP A 178 6.77 18.04 -8.61
CA ASP A 178 5.93 19.17 -8.22
C ASP A 178 4.97 18.80 -7.08
N TYR A 179 4.39 17.60 -7.15
CA TYR A 179 3.53 17.10 -6.09
C TYR A 179 4.30 16.86 -4.78
N GLY A 180 5.48 16.30 -4.83
CA GLY A 180 6.32 16.12 -3.65
C GLY A 180 6.65 17.45 -2.94
N LYS A 181 6.92 18.51 -3.71
CA LYS A 181 7.09 19.87 -3.15
C LYS A 181 5.79 20.42 -2.54
N PHE A 182 4.64 20.10 -3.11
CA PHE A 182 3.35 20.42 -2.51
C PHE A 182 3.15 19.65 -1.19
N VAL A 183 3.52 18.37 -1.12
CA VAL A 183 3.51 17.59 0.12
C VAL A 183 4.39 18.24 1.16
N ASP A 184 5.65 18.55 0.83
CA ASP A 184 6.59 19.21 1.76
C ASP A 184 6.01 20.49 2.37
N LYS A 185 5.39 21.34 1.53
CA LYS A 185 4.77 22.60 1.99
C LYS A 185 3.64 22.39 3.00
N ASN A 186 2.93 21.25 2.93
CA ASN A 186 1.74 20.96 3.73
C ASN A 186 1.98 20.03 4.92
N LEU A 187 3.21 19.56 5.12
CA LEU A 187 3.60 18.80 6.31
C LEU A 187 3.94 19.75 7.48
N ILE A 188 3.73 19.23 8.70
CA ILE A 188 3.94 20.01 9.93
C ILE A 188 5.42 20.14 10.22
N GLU A 189 5.86 21.39 10.44
CA GLU A 189 7.16 21.67 11.03
C GLU A 189 7.04 21.75 12.55
N TYR A 190 7.90 21.00 13.23
CA TYR A 190 8.01 21.08 14.69
C TYR A 190 9.01 22.14 15.11
N PRO A 191 8.81 22.81 16.28
CA PRO A 191 9.78 23.73 16.81
C PRO A 191 11.15 23.04 16.95
N GLN A 192 12.11 23.50 16.18
CA GLN A 192 13.49 23.03 16.28
C GLN A 192 14.20 23.95 17.25
N ASP A 193 14.21 23.63 18.53
CA ASP A 193 15.25 24.15 19.38
C ASP A 193 16.59 23.77 18.75
N LYS A 194 17.49 24.77 18.62
CA LYS A 194 18.76 24.65 17.90
C LYS A 194 19.32 23.26 18.06
N ILE A 195 19.39 22.52 16.92
CA ILE A 195 20.02 21.20 16.88
C ILE A 195 21.34 21.37 17.60
N SER A 196 21.43 20.80 18.80
CA SER A 196 22.70 20.77 19.53
C SER A 196 23.70 20.22 18.52
N LYS A 197 24.76 21.00 18.21
CA LYS A 197 25.76 20.64 17.19
C LYS A 197 26.09 19.18 17.41
N LEU A 198 25.57 18.31 16.50
CA LEU A 198 25.75 16.89 16.56
C LEU A 198 27.24 16.67 16.78
N SER A 199 27.60 16.10 17.92
CA SER A 199 28.98 16.17 18.43
C SER A 199 29.95 15.55 17.43
N ASN A 200 30.91 16.33 16.94
CA ASN A 200 32.04 15.83 16.16
C ASN A 200 33.01 15.07 17.10
N LYS A 201 32.61 13.89 17.54
CA LYS A 201 33.52 12.98 18.24
C LYS A 201 34.36 12.23 17.20
N LYS A 202 35.64 12.53 17.13
CA LYS A 202 36.64 11.71 16.44
C LYS A 202 36.62 10.30 17.08
N ASN A 203 36.62 9.25 16.26
CA ASN A 203 36.64 7.84 16.62
C ASN A 203 35.35 7.24 17.20
N LYS A 204 34.19 7.60 16.71
CA LYS A 204 32.92 6.98 17.08
C LYS A 204 32.33 6.26 15.87
N LYS A 205 31.71 5.09 16.10
CA LYS A 205 30.90 4.38 15.11
C LYS A 205 29.81 5.30 14.56
N ILE A 206 29.40 5.06 13.31
CA ILE A 206 28.29 5.77 12.66
C ILE A 206 26.98 5.28 13.26
N ASN A 207 26.16 6.15 13.81
CA ASN A 207 24.82 5.84 14.27
C ASN A 207 23.85 5.90 13.09
N LEU A 208 23.45 4.74 12.58
CA LEU A 208 22.53 4.59 11.45
C LEU A 208 21.13 4.23 11.94
N GLY A 209 20.15 5.13 11.74
CA GLY A 209 18.75 4.84 11.93
C GLY A 209 18.12 4.21 10.68
N ILE A 210 17.26 3.22 10.85
CA ILE A 210 16.41 2.68 9.77
C ILE A 210 14.97 2.70 10.27
N LEU A 211 14.10 3.48 9.59
CA LEU A 211 12.69 3.57 9.94
C LEU A 211 11.84 2.66 9.05
N SER A 212 11.07 1.75 9.68
CA SER A 212 10.17 0.84 8.99
C SER A 212 8.90 0.52 9.79
N ALA A 213 7.78 0.29 9.08
CA ALA A 213 6.55 -0.28 9.63
C ALA A 213 6.27 -1.71 9.10
N ASP A 214 7.17 -2.26 8.28
CA ASP A 214 6.87 -3.42 7.43
C ASP A 214 7.82 -4.61 7.63
N LEU A 215 8.44 -4.68 8.80
CA LEU A 215 9.36 -5.78 9.15
C LEU A 215 8.58 -7.00 9.67
N LYS A 216 7.97 -7.74 8.76
CA LYS A 216 7.17 -8.93 9.06
C LYS A 216 7.33 -10.00 7.99
N SER A 217 6.94 -11.21 8.32
CA SER A 217 6.96 -12.35 7.41
C SER A 217 6.24 -12.03 6.10
N GLY A 218 6.85 -12.40 4.99
CA GLY A 218 6.29 -12.23 3.65
C GLY A 218 6.24 -10.80 3.11
N HIS A 219 6.76 -9.79 3.85
CA HIS A 219 6.85 -8.43 3.34
C HIS A 219 8.17 -8.19 2.59
N SER A 220 8.10 -7.47 1.45
CA SER A 220 9.25 -7.20 0.57
C SER A 220 10.44 -6.58 1.29
N ILE A 221 10.18 -5.56 2.11
CA ILE A 221 11.21 -4.84 2.87
C ILE A 221 12.00 -5.78 3.79
N THR A 222 11.35 -6.80 4.35
CA THR A 222 11.98 -7.80 5.20
C THR A 222 13.06 -8.56 4.46
N PHE A 223 12.79 -9.03 3.23
CA PHE A 223 13.76 -9.77 2.41
C PHE A 223 14.97 -8.91 2.04
N PHE A 224 14.74 -7.62 1.79
CA PHE A 224 15.79 -6.68 1.40
C PHE A 224 16.67 -6.30 2.59
N LEU A 225 16.06 -5.89 3.71
CA LEU A 225 16.80 -5.46 4.89
C LEU A 225 17.54 -6.60 5.59
N LYS A 226 17.00 -7.80 5.59
CA LYS A 226 17.65 -8.96 6.25
C LYS A 226 19.05 -9.18 5.72
N THR A 227 19.26 -9.12 4.40
CA THR A 227 20.60 -9.27 3.80
C THR A 227 21.56 -8.21 4.32
N ILE A 228 21.12 -6.94 4.34
CA ILE A 228 21.93 -5.80 4.75
C ILE A 228 22.29 -5.91 6.23
N LEU A 229 21.29 -6.15 7.07
CA LEU A 229 21.45 -6.23 8.53
C LEU A 229 22.25 -7.46 9.00
N SER A 230 22.33 -8.50 8.16
CA SER A 230 23.18 -9.65 8.44
C SER A 230 24.65 -9.43 8.06
N ASN A 231 24.96 -8.45 7.20
CA ASN A 231 26.27 -8.29 6.59
C ASN A 231 26.95 -6.92 6.80
N TYR A 232 26.32 -5.98 7.53
CA TYR A 232 26.98 -4.68 7.76
C TYR A 232 28.15 -4.79 8.74
N ASN A 233 29.12 -3.87 8.61
CA ASN A 233 30.28 -3.83 9.49
C ASN A 233 29.93 -3.29 10.88
N LYS A 234 29.79 -4.17 11.86
CA LYS A 234 29.44 -3.85 13.25
C LYS A 234 30.52 -3.08 14.01
N ASP A 235 31.75 -3.07 13.50
CA ASP A 235 32.85 -2.32 14.11
C ASP A 235 32.80 -0.82 13.74
N GLU A 236 32.18 -0.49 12.60
CA GLU A 236 32.07 0.88 12.10
C GLU A 236 30.68 1.49 12.27
N ILE A 237 29.61 0.65 12.29
CA ILE A 237 28.23 1.10 12.26
C ILE A 237 27.43 0.51 13.43
N GLU A 238 26.67 1.35 14.12
CA GLU A 238 25.63 0.97 15.07
C GLU A 238 24.26 1.23 14.44
N VAL A 239 23.50 0.18 14.19
CA VAL A 239 22.18 0.26 13.57
C VAL A 239 21.09 0.40 14.63
N TYR A 240 20.30 1.47 14.54
CA TYR A 240 19.10 1.74 15.34
C TYR A 240 17.87 1.49 14.48
N LEU A 241 17.16 0.40 14.76
CA LEU A 241 15.90 0.10 14.08
C LEU A 241 14.77 0.90 14.72
N ILE A 242 14.17 1.82 13.96
CA ILE A 242 13.05 2.64 14.40
C ILE A 242 11.77 1.99 13.88
N SER A 243 11.09 1.25 14.76
CA SER A 243 9.94 0.42 14.40
C SER A 243 8.62 1.17 14.59
N ASN A 244 7.89 1.34 13.49
CA ASN A 244 6.48 1.81 13.50
C ASN A 244 5.49 0.66 13.28
N GLN A 245 5.84 -0.54 13.74
CA GLN A 245 5.12 -1.77 13.47
C GLN A 245 4.16 -2.11 14.62
N ILE A 246 2.91 -2.46 14.27
CA ILE A 246 1.87 -2.86 15.23
C ILE A 246 1.93 -4.37 15.48
N ASP A 247 2.10 -5.17 14.41
CA ASP A 247 2.12 -6.63 14.49
C ASP A 247 3.56 -7.13 14.55
N ILE A 248 3.87 -7.95 15.55
CA ILE A 248 5.21 -8.55 15.75
C ILE A 248 5.09 -10.05 15.52
N ASP A 249 5.96 -10.59 14.67
CA ASP A 249 6.09 -12.02 14.41
C ASP A 249 7.54 -12.51 14.67
N SER A 250 7.80 -13.78 14.39
CA SER A 250 9.15 -14.38 14.58
C SER A 250 10.22 -13.69 13.74
N ILE A 251 9.90 -13.31 12.51
CA ILE A 251 10.83 -12.62 11.59
C ILE A 251 11.13 -11.21 12.07
N SER A 252 10.12 -10.49 12.57
CA SER A 252 10.34 -9.19 13.21
C SER A 252 11.31 -9.30 14.38
N SER A 253 11.18 -10.36 15.17
CA SER A 253 12.05 -10.63 16.32
C SER A 253 13.46 -10.98 15.89
N GLU A 254 13.62 -11.78 14.83
CA GLU A 254 14.93 -12.10 14.23
C GLU A 254 15.66 -10.83 13.79
N ILE A 255 15.00 -9.96 13.02
CA ILE A 255 15.60 -8.70 12.53
C ILE A 255 16.01 -7.79 13.69
N LYS A 256 15.20 -7.72 14.76
CA LYS A 256 15.53 -6.93 15.96
C LYS A 256 16.83 -7.39 16.64
N ASN A 257 17.19 -8.67 16.53
CA ASN A 257 18.41 -9.23 17.08
C ASN A 257 19.67 -8.93 16.23
N LEU A 258 19.49 -8.51 14.97
CA LEU A 258 20.60 -8.16 14.07
C LEU A 258 21.12 -6.74 14.29
N VAL A 259 20.37 -5.89 14.97
CA VAL A 259 20.67 -4.46 15.14
C VAL A 259 21.19 -4.14 16.54
N HIS A 260 21.86 -2.98 16.67
CA HIS A 260 22.36 -2.50 17.96
C HIS A 260 21.20 -2.21 18.94
N LYS A 261 20.13 -1.54 18.46
CA LYS A 261 18.98 -1.19 19.30
C LYS A 261 17.69 -1.09 18.48
N ASN A 262 16.60 -1.59 19.06
CA ASN A 262 15.26 -1.39 18.51
C ASN A 262 14.51 -0.32 19.31
N ILE A 263 13.91 0.64 18.59
CA ILE A 263 13.15 1.77 19.14
C ILE A 263 11.73 1.70 18.60
N ASP A 264 10.78 1.34 19.45
CA ASP A 264 9.36 1.31 19.07
C ASP A 264 8.74 2.71 19.15
N ILE A 265 8.13 3.15 18.04
CA ILE A 265 7.39 4.41 17.92
C ILE A 265 5.94 4.22 17.50
N SER A 266 5.46 2.97 17.41
CA SER A 266 4.12 2.64 16.86
C SER A 266 2.95 3.27 17.63
N GLY A 267 3.10 3.43 18.94
CA GLY A 267 2.10 4.07 19.80
C GLY A 267 2.26 5.58 19.99
N LEU A 268 3.26 6.20 19.36
CA LEU A 268 3.59 7.61 19.55
C LEU A 268 2.97 8.48 18.47
N ASN A 269 2.46 9.67 18.84
CA ASN A 269 2.20 10.73 17.86
C ASN A 269 3.51 11.23 17.26
N ASP A 270 3.43 12.00 16.15
CA ASP A 270 4.62 12.42 15.42
C ASP A 270 5.56 13.30 16.24
N LEU A 271 5.04 14.19 17.08
CA LEU A 271 5.88 15.04 17.93
C LEU A 271 6.69 14.24 18.96
N ASN A 272 6.05 13.27 19.61
CA ASN A 272 6.73 12.40 20.58
C ASN A 272 7.73 11.47 19.90
N ALA A 273 7.40 10.95 18.70
CA ALA A 273 8.32 10.15 17.90
C ALA A 273 9.53 10.99 17.43
N PHE A 274 9.28 12.22 16.98
CA PHE A 274 10.32 13.19 16.60
C PHE A 274 11.31 13.42 17.76
N ASN A 275 10.83 13.73 18.96
CA ASN A 275 11.69 13.96 20.12
C ASN A 275 12.50 12.70 20.47
N LYS A 276 11.85 11.54 20.51
CA LYS A 276 12.48 10.26 20.84
C LYS A 276 13.60 9.88 19.87
N ILE A 277 13.39 10.12 18.57
CA ILE A 277 14.42 9.84 17.54
C ILE A 277 15.59 10.81 17.67
N ARG A 278 15.34 12.09 17.92
CA ARG A 278 16.40 13.10 18.09
C ARG A 278 17.33 12.81 19.26
N GLU A 279 16.83 12.23 20.35
CA GLU A 279 17.66 11.82 21.50
C GLU A 279 18.73 10.77 21.11
N LEU A 280 18.52 10.01 20.02
CA LEU A 280 19.47 9.00 19.56
C LEU A 280 20.73 9.59 18.93
N ASN A 281 20.73 10.90 18.57
CA ASN A 281 21.84 11.59 17.90
C ASN A 281 22.37 10.84 16.68
N LEU A 282 21.45 10.45 15.78
CA LEU A 282 21.77 9.68 14.58
C LEU A 282 22.63 10.51 13.60
N ASP A 283 23.66 9.86 13.03
CA ASP A 283 24.43 10.44 11.95
C ASP A 283 23.67 10.40 10.64
N ILE A 284 23.03 9.26 10.38
CA ILE A 284 22.20 9.02 9.19
C ILE A 284 20.90 8.37 9.63
N ILE A 285 19.79 8.73 9.00
CA ILE A 285 18.56 7.96 9.06
C ILE A 285 18.07 7.63 7.66
N ILE A 286 17.68 6.38 7.46
CA ILE A 286 17.08 5.89 6.20
C ILE A 286 15.61 5.62 6.43
N ASP A 287 14.75 6.28 5.65
CA ASP A 287 13.34 5.92 5.51
C ASP A 287 13.19 4.82 4.47
N VAL A 288 12.63 3.67 4.85
CA VAL A 288 12.32 2.60 3.91
C VAL A 288 10.84 2.53 3.59
N MET A 289 10.09 3.59 3.90
CA MET A 289 8.64 3.66 3.74
C MET A 289 8.21 4.64 2.65
N GLY A 290 8.74 5.86 2.67
CA GLY A 290 8.31 6.95 1.81
C GLY A 290 6.81 7.20 1.92
N TYR A 291 6.07 7.12 0.82
CA TYR A 291 4.61 7.32 0.79
C TYR A 291 3.79 6.04 0.97
N THR A 292 4.41 4.91 1.28
CA THR A 292 3.68 3.66 1.50
C THR A 292 2.82 3.70 2.77
N SER A 293 1.96 2.70 2.95
CA SER A 293 1.05 2.64 4.10
C SER A 293 1.79 2.69 5.44
N ARG A 294 1.21 3.36 6.43
CA ARG A 294 1.80 3.53 7.78
C ARG A 294 3.14 4.25 7.81
N ASN A 295 3.44 5.05 6.77
CA ASN A 295 4.62 5.89 6.75
C ASN A 295 4.60 6.93 7.88
N ARG A 296 5.76 7.51 8.11
CA ARG A 296 5.97 8.61 9.05
C ARG A 296 6.74 9.74 8.35
N ILE A 297 6.39 10.01 7.09
CA ILE A 297 7.09 10.98 6.24
C ILE A 297 7.13 12.39 6.87
N GLY A 298 6.12 12.74 7.67
CA GLY A 298 6.07 13.99 8.42
C GLY A 298 7.25 14.19 9.38
N LEU A 299 7.86 13.12 9.86
CA LEU A 299 9.09 13.21 10.67
C LEU A 299 10.27 13.77 9.85
N PHE A 300 10.36 13.39 8.57
CA PHE A 300 11.44 13.77 7.66
C PHE A 300 11.26 15.18 7.06
N LYS A 301 10.07 15.78 7.19
CA LYS A 301 9.90 17.24 7.00
C LYS A 301 10.81 18.02 7.92
N ASN A 302 11.11 17.43 9.09
CA ASN A 302 11.96 17.98 10.12
C ASN A 302 13.34 17.32 10.08
N ARG A 303 14.35 17.98 10.67
CA ARG A 303 15.69 17.41 10.73
C ARG A 303 15.81 16.52 11.98
N ILE A 304 15.74 15.20 11.80
CA ILE A 304 15.80 14.18 12.87
C ILE A 304 17.15 13.46 12.96
N ALA A 305 18.00 13.60 11.93
CA ALA A 305 19.39 13.12 11.89
C ALA A 305 20.27 14.12 11.13
N LYS A 306 21.61 13.95 11.17
CA LYS A 306 22.53 14.80 10.39
C LYS A 306 22.27 14.70 8.90
N LYS A 307 22.02 13.47 8.41
CA LYS A 307 21.66 13.15 7.04
C LYS A 307 20.42 12.26 7.02
N GLN A 308 19.55 12.48 6.04
CA GLN A 308 18.30 11.78 5.85
C GLN A 308 18.25 11.23 4.43
N ALA A 309 17.91 9.96 4.28
CA ALA A 309 17.84 9.30 2.98
C ALA A 309 16.54 8.49 2.84
N ILE A 310 16.06 8.38 1.60
CA ILE A 310 15.00 7.45 1.21
C ILE A 310 15.62 6.28 0.45
N TRP A 311 15.18 5.03 0.75
CA TRP A 311 15.66 3.84 0.09
C TRP A 311 14.61 2.72 0.02
N MET A 312 14.62 1.99 -1.04
CA MET A 312 13.99 0.71 -1.40
C MET A 312 12.47 0.57 -1.29
N GLY A 313 11.78 1.15 -0.32
CA GLY A 313 10.35 0.90 -0.14
C GLY A 313 9.44 1.79 -0.98
N TYR A 314 9.90 3.00 -1.32
CA TYR A 314 9.23 3.92 -2.21
C TYR A 314 10.19 4.36 -3.32
N CYS A 315 9.87 4.01 -4.54
CA CYS A 315 10.76 4.18 -5.69
C CYS A 315 10.45 5.48 -6.45
N ASN A 316 10.46 6.63 -5.75
CA ASN A 316 10.31 7.96 -6.35
C ASN A 316 10.82 9.05 -5.39
N THR A 317 10.88 10.31 -5.86
CA THR A 317 11.18 11.46 -5.00
C THR A 317 10.14 11.61 -3.90
N THR A 318 10.58 11.95 -2.69
CA THR A 318 9.68 12.34 -1.59
C THR A 318 9.24 13.80 -1.71
N GLY A 319 9.98 14.60 -2.47
CA GLY A 319 9.78 16.03 -2.60
C GLY A 319 10.19 16.87 -1.37
N LEU A 320 10.67 16.23 -0.31
CA LEU A 320 10.99 16.89 0.95
C LEU A 320 12.33 17.64 0.85
N LYS A 321 12.34 18.90 1.29
CA LYS A 321 13.55 19.71 1.35
C LYS A 321 14.62 19.15 2.30
N ASN A 322 14.18 18.47 3.36
CA ASN A 322 15.09 17.92 4.38
C ASN A 322 15.44 16.43 4.14
N MET A 323 14.96 15.81 3.06
CA MET A 323 15.46 14.52 2.61
C MET A 323 16.70 14.76 1.75
N ASP A 324 17.88 14.44 2.28
CA ASP A 324 19.15 14.79 1.61
C ASP A 324 19.41 13.89 0.40
N TYR A 325 19.11 12.60 0.51
CA TYR A 325 19.50 11.60 -0.50
C TYR A 325 18.37 10.65 -0.88
N ILE A 326 18.39 10.24 -2.16
CA ILE A 326 17.69 9.06 -2.65
C ILE A 326 18.71 8.02 -3.13
N ILE A 327 18.65 6.81 -2.59
CA ILE A 327 19.54 5.72 -2.99
C ILE A 327 18.95 5.00 -4.21
N SER A 328 19.73 4.94 -5.28
CA SER A 328 19.33 4.45 -6.59
C SER A 328 20.46 3.70 -7.28
N ASP A 329 20.30 3.36 -8.55
CA ASP A 329 21.35 2.91 -9.45
C ASP A 329 21.26 3.62 -10.81
N PRO A 330 22.28 3.50 -11.69
CA PRO A 330 22.32 4.22 -12.96
C PRO A 330 21.21 3.87 -13.95
N ASN A 331 20.52 2.74 -13.77
CA ASN A 331 19.44 2.27 -14.64
C ASN A 331 18.05 2.77 -14.20
N LEU A 332 17.93 3.31 -12.99
CA LEU A 332 16.66 3.75 -12.41
C LEU A 332 16.45 5.26 -12.54
N ILE A 333 17.47 6.04 -12.20
CA ILE A 333 17.45 7.49 -12.34
C ILE A 333 18.61 7.88 -13.25
N TYR A 334 18.29 8.39 -14.45
CA TYR A 334 19.31 8.79 -15.38
C TYR A 334 19.96 10.12 -14.96
N LYS A 335 21.21 10.33 -15.37
CA LYS A 335 22.00 11.49 -14.93
C LYS A 335 21.37 12.84 -15.28
N ASP A 336 20.69 12.92 -16.41
CA ASP A 336 19.99 14.11 -16.90
C ASP A 336 18.62 14.34 -16.25
N GLU A 337 18.10 13.37 -15.50
CA GLU A 337 16.83 13.47 -14.78
C GLU A 337 16.97 13.88 -13.30
N LYS A 338 18.19 14.00 -12.79
CA LYS A 338 18.46 14.33 -11.36
C LYS A 338 17.75 15.59 -10.88
N ASN A 339 17.55 16.56 -11.74
CA ASN A 339 16.87 17.82 -11.43
C ASN A 339 15.35 17.64 -11.21
N LEU A 340 14.80 16.45 -11.49
CA LEU A 340 13.43 16.06 -11.20
C LEU A 340 13.29 15.31 -9.86
N TYR A 341 14.31 15.32 -9.03
CA TYR A 341 14.33 14.82 -7.66
C TYR A 341 14.76 15.95 -6.73
N THR A 342 14.16 16.05 -5.56
CA THR A 342 14.57 17.04 -4.55
C THR A 342 15.80 16.57 -3.78
N GLU A 343 15.97 15.26 -3.73
CA GLU A 343 17.08 14.58 -3.09
C GLU A 343 18.31 14.54 -4.01
N GLU A 344 19.49 14.56 -3.44
CA GLU A 344 20.71 14.18 -4.17
C GLU A 344 20.69 12.68 -4.46
N VAL A 345 20.91 12.30 -5.73
CA VAL A 345 20.88 10.90 -6.13
C VAL A 345 22.22 10.23 -5.82
N LEU A 346 22.20 9.27 -4.88
CA LEU A 346 23.33 8.39 -4.58
C LEU A 346 23.20 7.11 -5.39
N TYR A 347 24.10 6.91 -6.33
CA TYR A 347 24.11 5.69 -7.15
C TYR A 347 24.91 4.60 -6.48
N LEU A 348 24.27 3.46 -6.24
CA LEU A 348 24.99 2.21 -6.02
C LEU A 348 25.66 1.77 -7.35
N PRO A 349 26.80 1.07 -7.28
CA PRO A 349 27.58 0.73 -8.48
C PRO A 349 26.84 -0.22 -9.42
N GLU A 350 25.98 -1.06 -8.88
CA GLU A 350 25.20 -2.05 -9.62
C GLU A 350 23.71 -1.85 -9.38
N ILE A 351 23.03 -2.76 -8.70
CA ILE A 351 21.58 -2.72 -8.43
C ILE A 351 21.30 -1.98 -7.12
N TRP A 352 20.22 -1.20 -7.09
CA TRP A 352 19.83 -0.40 -5.91
C TRP A 352 19.34 -1.24 -4.72
N ASN A 353 19.07 -2.51 -4.93
CA ASN A 353 18.38 -3.36 -3.96
C ASN A 353 19.05 -4.72 -3.86
N THR A 354 18.74 -5.47 -2.80
CA THR A 354 19.27 -6.81 -2.57
C THR A 354 18.16 -7.69 -2.03
N HIS A 355 18.29 -9.01 -2.20
CA HIS A 355 17.34 -10.00 -1.73
C HIS A 355 18.07 -11.12 -1.00
N CYS A 356 17.56 -11.52 0.18
CA CYS A 356 18.22 -12.58 0.99
C CYS A 356 18.10 -13.98 0.38
N GLY A 357 17.41 -14.15 -0.73
CA GLY A 357 17.09 -15.47 -1.27
C GLY A 357 16.00 -16.19 -0.49
N PHE A 358 15.86 -17.46 -0.73
CA PHE A 358 14.89 -18.33 -0.06
C PHE A 358 15.61 -19.55 0.51
N ASP A 359 15.21 -19.95 1.71
CA ASP A 359 15.79 -21.08 2.43
C ASP A 359 15.15 -22.40 1.97
N PHE A 360 15.39 -22.75 0.71
CA PHE A 360 15.08 -24.08 0.19
C PHE A 360 15.98 -24.41 -1.01
N GLU A 361 16.23 -25.69 -1.21
CA GLU A 361 17.03 -26.17 -2.32
C GLU A 361 16.24 -26.06 -3.64
N ARG A 362 16.74 -25.26 -4.58
CA ARG A 362 16.20 -25.16 -5.93
C ARG A 362 16.69 -26.35 -6.76
N LYS A 363 15.78 -27.20 -7.21
CA LYS A 363 16.09 -28.20 -8.23
C LYS A 363 16.02 -27.55 -9.61
N GLU A 364 16.98 -27.85 -10.48
CA GLU A 364 16.89 -27.47 -11.89
C GLU A 364 15.64 -28.08 -12.51
N VAL A 365 14.91 -27.28 -13.23
CA VAL A 365 13.69 -27.68 -13.95
C VAL A 365 13.84 -27.23 -15.39
N SER A 366 13.64 -28.17 -16.32
CA SER A 366 13.56 -27.79 -17.74
C SER A 366 12.37 -26.87 -17.98
N PRO A 367 12.49 -25.90 -18.91
CA PRO A 367 11.37 -25.03 -19.23
C PRO A 367 10.11 -25.82 -19.60
N PRO A 368 8.93 -25.46 -19.08
CA PRO A 368 7.67 -26.15 -19.39
C PRO A 368 7.38 -26.31 -20.89
N LEU A 369 7.80 -25.36 -21.72
CA LEU A 369 7.68 -25.39 -23.17
C LEU A 369 8.20 -26.70 -23.79
N ILE A 370 9.32 -27.24 -23.26
CA ILE A 370 9.95 -28.47 -23.79
C ILE A 370 8.98 -29.66 -23.67
N LYS A 371 8.23 -29.73 -22.57
CA LYS A 371 7.26 -30.80 -22.30
C LYS A 371 5.90 -30.51 -22.95
N ASN A 372 5.48 -29.25 -22.92
CA ASN A 372 4.10 -28.87 -23.27
C ASN A 372 3.91 -28.55 -24.75
N ASN A 373 4.99 -28.25 -25.49
CA ASN A 373 4.98 -27.73 -26.86
C ASN A 373 4.18 -26.42 -27.02
N PHE A 374 4.01 -25.64 -25.96
CA PHE A 374 3.45 -24.29 -25.98
C PHE A 374 4.06 -23.44 -24.86
N ILE A 375 4.11 -22.14 -25.07
CA ILE A 375 4.64 -21.19 -24.10
C ILE A 375 3.62 -20.93 -23.00
N THR A 376 4.07 -20.97 -21.75
CA THR A 376 3.31 -20.55 -20.58
C THR A 376 3.93 -19.26 -20.02
N PHE A 377 3.18 -18.17 -20.13
CA PHE A 377 3.47 -16.92 -19.46
C PHE A 377 2.98 -16.97 -17.99
N GLY A 378 3.58 -16.16 -17.12
CA GLY A 378 3.13 -16.03 -15.73
C GLY A 378 3.23 -14.62 -15.21
N SER A 379 2.30 -14.18 -14.35
CA SER A 379 2.47 -12.95 -13.59
C SER A 379 1.91 -13.13 -12.18
N PHE A 380 2.78 -13.03 -11.19
CA PHE A 380 2.42 -13.21 -9.78
C PHE A 380 2.48 -11.89 -9.01
N ASN A 381 2.46 -10.80 -9.76
CA ASN A 381 2.39 -9.44 -9.24
C ASN A 381 1.11 -9.19 -8.44
N ASN A 382 1.16 -8.18 -7.57
CA ASN A 382 -0.03 -7.70 -6.86
C ASN A 382 -1.12 -7.33 -7.89
N PRO A 383 -2.34 -7.89 -7.79
CA PRO A 383 -3.45 -7.60 -8.70
C PRO A 383 -3.76 -6.10 -8.88
N ALA A 384 -3.42 -5.28 -7.90
CA ALA A 384 -3.51 -3.82 -8.00
C ALA A 384 -2.66 -3.23 -9.13
N LYS A 385 -1.55 -3.88 -9.52
CA LYS A 385 -0.69 -3.46 -10.63
C LYS A 385 -1.24 -3.85 -12.01
N ILE A 386 -2.20 -4.79 -12.06
CA ILE A 386 -2.81 -5.29 -13.30
C ILE A 386 -3.89 -4.30 -13.75
N ASN A 387 -3.48 -3.26 -14.46
CA ASN A 387 -4.36 -2.24 -15.03
C ASN A 387 -4.87 -2.61 -16.44
N LYS A 388 -5.73 -1.77 -17.02
CA LYS A 388 -6.32 -2.00 -18.36
C LYS A 388 -5.26 -2.10 -19.45
N ASN A 389 -4.17 -1.33 -19.39
CA ASN A 389 -3.12 -1.34 -20.40
C ASN A 389 -2.30 -2.64 -20.34
N VAL A 390 -1.95 -3.09 -19.14
CA VAL A 390 -1.30 -4.38 -18.89
C VAL A 390 -2.15 -5.52 -19.48
N ILE A 391 -3.46 -5.54 -19.20
CA ILE A 391 -4.38 -6.55 -19.74
C ILE A 391 -4.46 -6.47 -21.27
N ASN A 392 -4.49 -5.27 -21.86
CA ASN A 392 -4.50 -5.11 -23.31
C ASN A 392 -3.24 -5.71 -23.94
N CYS A 393 -2.08 -5.37 -23.40
CA CYS A 393 -0.79 -5.89 -23.89
C CYS A 393 -0.74 -7.43 -23.77
N TRP A 394 -1.06 -7.99 -22.61
CA TRP A 394 -1.04 -9.43 -22.42
C TRP A 394 -2.06 -10.17 -23.30
N ALA A 395 -3.23 -9.57 -23.55
CA ALA A 395 -4.21 -10.14 -24.46
C ALA A 395 -3.71 -10.20 -25.91
N GLU A 396 -2.98 -9.18 -26.37
CA GLU A 396 -2.38 -9.20 -27.72
C GLU A 396 -1.25 -10.25 -27.83
N ILE A 397 -0.44 -10.43 -26.78
CA ILE A 397 0.56 -11.51 -26.73
C ILE A 397 -0.13 -12.88 -26.89
N LEU A 398 -1.20 -13.15 -26.12
CA LEU A 398 -1.92 -14.43 -26.16
C LEU A 398 -2.60 -14.68 -27.52
N LYS A 399 -3.05 -13.63 -28.22
CA LYS A 399 -3.61 -13.76 -29.57
C LYS A 399 -2.56 -14.04 -30.64
N LYS A 400 -1.40 -13.37 -30.55
CA LYS A 400 -0.31 -13.52 -31.49
C LYS A 400 0.40 -14.87 -31.35
N ILE A 401 0.60 -15.35 -30.13
CA ILE A 401 1.28 -16.61 -29.87
C ILE A 401 0.22 -17.69 -29.62
N LYS A 402 -0.11 -18.41 -30.69
CA LYS A 402 -1.15 -19.47 -30.66
C LYS A 402 -0.81 -20.55 -29.62
N ASN A 403 -1.82 -21.04 -28.95
CA ASN A 403 -1.76 -22.06 -27.89
C ASN A 403 -0.99 -21.64 -26.64
N SER A 404 -0.51 -20.39 -26.53
CA SER A 404 0.09 -19.90 -25.31
C SER A 404 -0.94 -19.77 -24.17
N ARG A 405 -0.45 -19.81 -22.93
CA ARG A 405 -1.25 -19.65 -21.72
C ARG A 405 -0.66 -18.58 -20.82
N LEU A 406 -1.50 -18.00 -19.99
CA LEU A 406 -1.09 -17.05 -18.97
C LEU A 406 -1.56 -17.53 -17.60
N ILE A 407 -0.63 -17.79 -16.68
CA ILE A 407 -0.92 -18.09 -15.28
C ILE A 407 -0.90 -16.79 -14.49
N LEU A 408 -2.01 -16.48 -13.82
CA LEU A 408 -2.14 -15.34 -12.94
C LEU A 408 -2.35 -15.81 -11.50
N LYS A 409 -1.47 -15.37 -10.58
CA LYS A 409 -1.73 -15.51 -9.15
C LYS A 409 -2.55 -14.32 -8.69
N CYS A 410 -3.81 -14.54 -8.40
CA CYS A 410 -4.73 -13.52 -7.93
C CYS A 410 -4.93 -13.56 -6.42
N SER A 411 -5.55 -12.51 -5.89
CA SER A 411 -6.05 -12.47 -4.52
C SER A 411 -7.15 -13.52 -4.33
N ASN A 412 -7.35 -14.01 -3.10
CA ASN A 412 -8.54 -14.79 -2.75
C ASN A 412 -9.82 -13.94 -2.78
N ASP A 413 -9.69 -12.65 -2.99
CA ASP A 413 -10.79 -11.71 -3.16
C ASP A 413 -11.45 -11.92 -4.53
N LYS A 414 -12.64 -12.52 -4.50
CA LYS A 414 -13.43 -12.85 -5.69
C LYS A 414 -13.66 -11.65 -6.60
N LYS A 415 -13.84 -10.45 -6.04
CA LYS A 415 -14.16 -9.25 -6.84
C LYS A 415 -12.98 -8.77 -7.67
N LYS A 416 -11.77 -8.85 -7.10
CA LYS A 416 -10.54 -8.55 -7.84
C LYS A 416 -10.34 -9.55 -8.97
N LEU A 417 -10.66 -10.82 -8.69
CA LEU A 417 -10.65 -11.88 -9.69
C LEU A 417 -11.68 -11.60 -10.79
N ASP A 418 -12.97 -11.40 -10.42
CA ASP A 418 -14.07 -11.13 -11.35
C ASP A 418 -13.77 -9.92 -12.28
N ARG A 419 -13.08 -8.88 -11.74
CA ARG A 419 -12.65 -7.73 -12.53
C ARG A 419 -11.64 -8.13 -13.62
N ILE A 420 -10.60 -8.87 -13.25
CA ILE A 420 -9.56 -9.30 -14.20
C ILE A 420 -10.17 -10.28 -15.22
N GLU A 421 -10.94 -11.26 -14.78
CA GLU A 421 -11.66 -12.19 -15.66
C GLU A 421 -12.58 -11.44 -16.64
N GLY A 422 -13.35 -10.47 -16.17
CA GLY A 422 -14.24 -9.67 -16.99
C GLY A 422 -13.48 -8.89 -18.08
N LEU A 423 -12.31 -8.37 -17.76
CA LEU A 423 -11.45 -7.67 -18.73
C LEU A 423 -10.83 -8.65 -19.74
N MET A 424 -10.33 -9.81 -19.30
CA MET A 424 -9.79 -10.86 -20.19
C MET A 424 -10.88 -11.44 -21.12
N ARG A 425 -12.09 -11.61 -20.60
CA ARG A 425 -13.28 -12.04 -21.38
C ARG A 425 -13.62 -11.04 -22.47
N LYS A 426 -13.65 -9.73 -22.15
CA LYS A 426 -13.87 -8.66 -23.13
C LYS A 426 -12.82 -8.63 -24.22
N LYS A 427 -11.61 -9.09 -23.95
CA LYS A 427 -10.53 -9.24 -24.92
C LYS A 427 -10.55 -10.56 -25.69
N GLY A 428 -11.43 -11.50 -25.34
CA GLY A 428 -11.56 -12.80 -26.02
C GLY A 428 -10.42 -13.77 -25.75
N VAL A 429 -9.73 -13.65 -24.60
CA VAL A 429 -8.57 -14.49 -24.25
C VAL A 429 -8.73 -15.22 -22.91
N LEU A 430 -9.91 -15.20 -22.33
CA LEU A 430 -10.13 -15.80 -20.99
C LEU A 430 -9.77 -17.28 -20.95
N ASP A 431 -10.07 -18.04 -22.01
CA ASP A 431 -9.80 -19.49 -22.09
C ASP A 431 -8.29 -19.81 -22.08
N SER A 432 -7.45 -18.83 -22.39
CA SER A 432 -5.97 -18.93 -22.32
C SER A 432 -5.41 -18.52 -20.94
N VAL A 433 -6.26 -18.14 -19.97
CA VAL A 433 -5.81 -17.63 -18.67
C VAL A 433 -6.16 -18.62 -17.57
N ILE A 434 -5.16 -18.97 -16.75
CA ILE A 434 -5.31 -19.84 -15.59
C ILE A 434 -5.14 -18.98 -14.33
N PHE A 435 -6.13 -19.03 -13.44
CA PHE A 435 -6.12 -18.26 -12.20
C PHE A 435 -5.77 -19.16 -11.02
N HIS A 436 -4.72 -18.79 -10.27
CA HIS A 436 -4.38 -19.40 -9.00
C HIS A 436 -4.74 -18.47 -7.84
N LYS A 437 -5.25 -19.05 -6.77
CA LYS A 437 -5.44 -18.35 -5.49
C LYS A 437 -4.09 -18.05 -4.84
N ARG A 438 -4.10 -17.15 -3.87
CA ARG A 438 -2.92 -16.89 -3.05
C ARG A 438 -2.61 -18.16 -2.23
N PHE A 439 -1.37 -18.61 -2.29
CA PHE A 439 -0.87 -19.68 -1.44
C PHE A 439 -0.60 -19.16 -0.03
N GLU A 440 -0.83 -19.98 0.97
CA GLU A 440 -0.43 -19.72 2.36
C GLU A 440 1.05 -20.02 2.55
N ASP A 441 1.51 -21.14 1.98
CA ASP A 441 2.90 -21.55 2.01
C ASP A 441 3.73 -20.84 0.92
N LYS A 442 4.92 -20.39 1.31
CA LYS A 442 5.84 -19.69 0.40
C LYS A 442 6.48 -20.63 -0.60
N ILE A 443 6.72 -21.89 -0.22
CA ILE A 443 7.34 -22.90 -1.09
C ILE A 443 6.36 -23.27 -2.21
N ASP A 444 5.09 -23.47 -1.88
CA ASP A 444 4.05 -23.75 -2.89
C ASP A 444 3.91 -22.59 -3.88
N HIS A 445 3.96 -21.35 -3.37
CA HIS A 445 3.99 -20.17 -4.23
C HIS A 445 5.18 -20.18 -5.20
N LEU A 446 6.38 -20.47 -4.70
CA LEU A 446 7.59 -20.50 -5.52
C LEU A 446 7.56 -21.68 -6.50
N ASN A 447 7.03 -22.84 -6.09
CA ASN A 447 6.87 -23.98 -6.99
C ASN A 447 5.99 -23.71 -8.20
N LEU A 448 5.03 -22.76 -8.12
CA LEU A 448 4.22 -22.38 -9.28
C LEU A 448 5.05 -21.78 -10.42
N TYR A 449 6.20 -21.16 -10.15
CA TYR A 449 7.11 -20.69 -11.20
C TYR A 449 7.65 -21.81 -12.09
N LYS A 450 7.66 -23.09 -11.62
CA LYS A 450 8.03 -24.25 -12.43
C LYS A 450 7.09 -24.53 -13.61
N GLU A 451 5.90 -23.93 -13.61
CA GLU A 451 4.92 -24.02 -14.68
C GLU A 451 5.02 -22.85 -15.68
N VAL A 452 5.98 -21.91 -15.46
CA VAL A 452 6.12 -20.67 -16.23
C VAL A 452 7.41 -20.68 -17.03
N ASP A 453 7.31 -20.37 -18.34
CA ASP A 453 8.47 -20.20 -19.21
C ASP A 453 9.01 -18.77 -19.15
N ILE A 454 8.13 -17.77 -19.14
CA ILE A 454 8.45 -16.34 -19.12
C ILE A 454 7.51 -15.63 -18.16
N ALA A 455 8.05 -14.91 -17.19
CA ALA A 455 7.27 -14.04 -16.32
C ALA A 455 7.01 -12.69 -17.00
N LEU A 456 5.75 -12.26 -17.00
CA LEU A 456 5.36 -10.94 -17.53
C LEU A 456 5.27 -9.92 -16.38
N ASP A 457 6.07 -8.87 -16.48
CA ASP A 457 6.03 -7.77 -15.52
C ASP A 457 4.83 -6.84 -15.77
N THR A 458 4.52 -6.03 -14.78
CA THR A 458 3.46 -5.02 -14.85
C THR A 458 4.03 -3.62 -15.08
N PHE A 459 3.25 -2.74 -15.68
CA PHE A 459 3.63 -1.35 -15.93
C PHE A 459 2.45 -0.39 -15.73
N PRO A 460 2.69 0.89 -15.35
CA PRO A 460 3.97 1.53 -15.10
C PRO A 460 4.64 1.11 -13.79
N TYR A 461 3.96 0.42 -12.89
CA TYR A 461 4.51 -0.02 -11.61
C TYR A 461 5.04 -1.46 -11.72
N ASN A 462 6.36 -1.60 -11.81
CA ASN A 462 7.01 -2.90 -11.98
C ASN A 462 6.92 -3.81 -10.74
N GLY A 463 7.12 -5.10 -10.96
CA GLY A 463 7.50 -6.05 -9.93
C GLY A 463 8.92 -5.77 -9.44
N VAL A 464 9.17 -6.01 -8.15
CA VAL A 464 10.52 -6.05 -7.58
C VAL A 464 10.71 -7.41 -6.91
N THR A 465 10.06 -7.66 -5.78
CA THR A 465 10.12 -8.95 -5.10
C THR A 465 9.69 -10.10 -6.01
N THR A 466 8.61 -9.93 -6.77
CA THR A 466 8.12 -10.95 -7.71
C THR A 466 9.09 -11.20 -8.87
N SER A 467 9.84 -10.18 -9.31
CA SER A 467 10.88 -10.35 -10.31
C SER A 467 12.08 -11.11 -9.74
N PHE A 468 12.51 -10.81 -8.51
CA PHE A 468 13.52 -11.60 -7.80
C PHE A 468 13.07 -13.05 -7.58
N GLU A 469 11.80 -13.29 -7.24
CA GLU A 469 11.23 -14.64 -7.10
C GLU A 469 11.31 -15.43 -8.42
N ALA A 470 10.88 -14.81 -9.52
CA ALA A 470 10.92 -15.44 -10.84
C ALA A 470 12.35 -15.81 -11.24
N ILE A 471 13.28 -14.86 -11.12
CA ILE A 471 14.70 -15.05 -11.43
C ILE A 471 15.33 -16.12 -10.53
N TRP A 472 15.04 -16.09 -9.22
CA TRP A 472 15.48 -17.12 -8.28
C TRP A 472 15.03 -18.52 -8.71
N MET A 473 13.81 -18.63 -9.24
CA MET A 473 13.26 -19.89 -9.75
C MET A 473 13.74 -20.24 -11.17
N GLY A 474 14.60 -19.42 -11.77
CA GLY A 474 15.16 -19.63 -13.11
C GLY A 474 14.23 -19.20 -14.26
N VAL A 475 13.22 -18.39 -13.96
CA VAL A 475 12.27 -17.88 -14.94
C VAL A 475 12.65 -16.45 -15.36
N PRO A 476 12.95 -16.19 -16.65
CA PRO A 476 13.24 -14.86 -17.15
C PRO A 476 12.02 -13.94 -17.02
N VAL A 477 12.26 -12.66 -16.75
CA VAL A 477 11.21 -11.64 -16.60
C VAL A 477 11.21 -10.72 -17.80
N LEU A 478 10.13 -10.71 -18.59
CA LEU A 478 9.91 -9.72 -19.64
C LEU A 478 9.31 -8.46 -19.00
N THR A 479 10.04 -7.36 -19.06
CA THR A 479 9.64 -6.05 -18.54
C THR A 479 9.59 -5.01 -19.66
N MET A 480 8.96 -3.86 -19.40
CA MET A 480 8.94 -2.74 -20.33
C MET A 480 9.80 -1.59 -19.80
N ALA A 481 10.57 -0.95 -20.68
CA ALA A 481 11.34 0.25 -20.34
C ALA A 481 10.44 1.35 -19.76
N GLY A 482 10.90 1.97 -18.68
CA GLY A 482 10.11 2.94 -17.94
C GLY A 482 10.56 4.39 -18.12
N TYR A 483 9.83 5.31 -17.51
CA TYR A 483 10.07 6.75 -17.58
C TYR A 483 10.46 7.39 -16.23
N ASN A 484 10.47 6.60 -15.16
CA ASN A 484 10.89 7.03 -13.82
C ASN A 484 11.32 5.84 -12.97
N PHE A 485 11.79 6.06 -11.76
CA PHE A 485 12.33 5.04 -10.89
C PHE A 485 11.41 3.81 -10.76
N ASN A 486 10.15 3.99 -10.32
CA ASN A 486 9.25 2.84 -10.07
C ASN A 486 8.88 2.04 -11.33
N SER A 487 8.97 2.65 -12.50
CA SER A 487 8.68 2.01 -13.79
C SER A 487 9.92 1.40 -14.47
N ARG A 488 11.11 1.61 -13.89
CA ARG A 488 12.38 1.06 -14.38
C ARG A 488 12.96 -0.03 -13.47
N CYS A 489 12.26 -0.43 -12.41
CA CYS A 489 12.75 -1.47 -11.51
C CYS A 489 13.03 -2.80 -12.22
N GLY A 490 12.15 -3.23 -13.12
CA GLY A 490 12.35 -4.42 -13.98
C GLY A 490 13.51 -4.24 -14.95
N GLU A 491 13.63 -3.06 -15.55
CA GLU A 491 14.75 -2.70 -16.44
C GLU A 491 16.09 -2.78 -15.72
N SER A 492 16.21 -2.19 -14.52
CA SER A 492 17.45 -2.26 -13.74
C SER A 492 17.80 -3.70 -13.36
N ILE A 493 16.83 -4.51 -12.96
CA ILE A 493 17.06 -5.92 -12.64
C ILE A 493 17.61 -6.67 -13.87
N ASN A 494 16.97 -6.52 -15.03
CA ASN A 494 17.39 -7.22 -16.25
C ASN A 494 18.75 -6.76 -16.76
N LYS A 495 19.07 -5.46 -16.73
CA LYS A 495 20.38 -4.94 -17.11
C LYS A 495 21.49 -5.47 -16.20
N ASN A 496 21.26 -5.54 -14.90
CA ASN A 496 22.23 -6.11 -13.95
C ASN A 496 22.45 -7.63 -14.14
N LEU A 497 21.51 -8.31 -14.81
CA LEU A 497 21.63 -9.72 -15.18
C LEU A 497 22.22 -9.93 -16.59
N GLY A 498 22.48 -8.87 -17.36
CA GLY A 498 22.87 -8.96 -18.77
C GLY A 498 21.75 -9.48 -19.66
N MET A 499 20.49 -9.24 -19.30
CA MET A 499 19.30 -9.72 -20.01
C MET A 499 18.58 -8.57 -20.74
N ASP A 500 19.31 -7.72 -21.45
CA ASP A 500 18.75 -6.56 -22.16
C ASP A 500 17.67 -6.96 -23.19
N GLN A 501 17.75 -8.15 -23.77
CA GLN A 501 16.74 -8.71 -24.69
C GLN A 501 15.37 -8.97 -24.02
N MET A 502 15.30 -8.92 -22.70
CA MET A 502 14.06 -9.06 -21.93
C MET A 502 13.49 -7.71 -21.49
N ILE A 503 13.91 -6.62 -22.14
CA ILE A 503 13.43 -5.26 -21.90
C ILE A 503 12.76 -4.75 -23.18
N ALA A 504 11.43 -4.79 -23.24
CA ALA A 504 10.66 -4.21 -24.32
C ALA A 504 10.69 -2.67 -24.25
N ARG A 505 10.79 -1.99 -25.38
CA ARG A 505 10.80 -0.51 -25.46
C ARG A 505 9.41 0.08 -25.27
N ASP A 506 8.41 -0.62 -25.77
CA ASP A 506 7.00 -0.22 -25.71
C ASP A 506 6.06 -1.44 -25.82
N GLU A 507 4.75 -1.20 -25.88
CA GLU A 507 3.72 -2.26 -25.95
C GLU A 507 3.74 -3.03 -27.29
N SER A 508 4.45 -2.56 -28.33
CA SER A 508 4.52 -3.20 -29.65
C SER A 508 5.73 -4.12 -29.83
N ASP A 509 6.77 -3.87 -29.04
CA ASP A 509 8.05 -4.60 -29.03
C ASP A 509 7.91 -5.96 -28.32
#